data_6ae47c3d3545f259b31d1e26edb5f6af
#
_entry.id   6ae47c3d3545f259b31d1e26edb5f6af
#
_cell.length_a   1.000
_cell.length_b   1.000
_cell.length_c   1.000
_cell.angle_alpha   90.00
_cell.angle_beta   90.00
_cell.angle_gamma   90.00
#
_symmetry.space_group_name_H-M   'P 1'
#
loop_
_entity.id
_entity.type
_entity.pdbx_description
1 polymer ?
#
loop_
_entity_poly.entity_id
_entity_poly.type
_entity_poly.pdbx_seq_one_letter_code
_entity_poly.pdbx_strand_id
1 'polypeptide(L)'
;MNNENRIVLEEQKNDYIFSKSKSNLNITFNRIAFIFFVFFIISVIFSIHLIHLGSRNLKNTIKIDPVESNKEFYRADIVDRNNEYLSKTISSIDIGISPSQIIDEKKLILNLRYIFPDKDYSEIKKRINKGKFFYFEKKVSEENYEKLMRLGDKSIEPRANIIRLYPQKNLFSHIIGQIDNDNNGISGLEKSLDNDLKNFSNPVRLSLDSNIQFLIRNELIEFNKIFQTKGSASLLMNIHSGE
;
A
#
# COMPACT_ATOMS: atom_id res chain seq x y z
N MET A 1 37.30 85.14 -36.79
CA MET A 1 35.88 84.88 -36.42
C MET A 1 35.67 83.37 -36.49
N ASN A 2 35.67 82.87 -35.47
CA ASN A 2 34.96 82.25 -34.38
C ASN A 2 35.09 80.72 -34.42
N ASN A 3 36.24 80.24 -33.90
CA ASN A 3 36.39 78.82 -33.63
C ASN A 3 35.59 78.38 -32.34
N GLU A 4 35.14 79.35 -31.51
CA GLU A 4 34.43 79.08 -30.23
C GLU A 4 33.02 78.56 -30.48
N ASN A 5 32.30 78.99 -31.49
CA ASN A 5 30.95 78.54 -31.75
C ASN A 5 30.87 77.09 -32.27
N ARG A 6 31.98 76.57 -32.85
CA ARG A 6 32.00 75.17 -33.28
C ARG A 6 32.20 74.19 -32.17
N ILE A 7 32.98 74.55 -31.17
CA ILE A 7 33.21 73.68 -29.98
C ILE A 7 31.95 73.53 -29.12
N VAL A 8 31.24 74.67 -28.93
CA VAL A 8 30.00 74.65 -28.17
C VAL A 8 28.90 73.84 -28.86
N LEU A 9 28.82 73.89 -30.18
CA LEU A 9 27.83 73.08 -30.91
C LEU A 9 28.20 71.59 -30.94
N GLU A 10 29.48 71.23 -30.93
CA GLU A 10 29.92 69.86 -30.85
C GLU A 10 29.68 69.27 -29.38
N GLU A 11 29.96 70.02 -28.38
CA GLU A 11 29.68 69.63 -26.99
C GLU A 11 28.16 69.46 -26.75
N GLN A 12 27.33 70.37 -27.20
CA GLN A 12 25.88 70.22 -27.12
C GLN A 12 25.36 69.02 -27.89
N LYS A 13 25.97 68.72 -29.06
CA LYS A 13 25.56 67.57 -29.86
C LYS A 13 25.95 66.24 -29.22
N ASN A 14 27.14 66.22 -28.59
CA ASN A 14 27.60 65.04 -27.87
C ASN A 14 26.78 64.80 -26.56
N ASP A 15 26.45 65.84 -25.83
CA ASP A 15 25.58 65.69 -24.66
C ASP A 15 24.17 65.21 -25.02
N TYR A 16 23.62 65.63 -26.16
CA TYR A 16 22.36 65.20 -26.65
C TYR A 16 22.36 63.69 -27.06
N ILE A 17 23.43 63.23 -27.68
CA ILE A 17 23.63 61.83 -28.06
C ILE A 17 23.80 60.97 -26.75
N PHE A 18 24.54 61.45 -25.77
CA PHE A 18 24.76 60.75 -24.52
C PHE A 18 23.47 60.63 -23.67
N SER A 19 22.66 61.66 -23.64
CA SER A 19 21.39 61.65 -22.92
C SER A 19 20.37 60.71 -23.57
N LYS A 20 20.35 60.65 -24.92
CA LYS A 20 19.48 59.77 -25.67
C LYS A 20 19.87 58.29 -25.53
N SER A 21 21.14 57.98 -25.49
CA SER A 21 21.68 56.66 -25.20
C SER A 21 21.37 56.20 -23.80
N LYS A 22 21.53 57.07 -22.77
CA LYS A 22 21.18 56.78 -21.41
C LYS A 22 19.69 56.52 -21.20
N SER A 23 18.80 57.25 -21.87
CA SER A 23 17.36 57.05 -21.80
C SER A 23 16.94 55.69 -22.39
N ASN A 24 17.56 55.28 -23.50
CA ASN A 24 17.26 53.98 -24.11
C ASN A 24 17.75 52.79 -23.25
N LEU A 25 18.90 52.92 -22.61
CA LEU A 25 19.38 51.92 -21.66
C LEU A 25 18.44 51.75 -20.45
N ASN A 26 17.97 52.85 -19.85
CA ASN A 26 17.04 52.82 -18.74
C ASN A 26 15.70 52.18 -19.14
N ILE A 27 15.19 52.45 -20.35
CA ILE A 27 13.97 51.84 -20.86
C ILE A 27 14.16 50.33 -21.05
N THR A 28 15.33 49.92 -21.54
CA THR A 28 15.67 48.49 -21.71
C THR A 28 15.81 47.77 -20.36
N PHE A 29 16.50 48.39 -19.41
CA PHE A 29 16.61 47.85 -18.02
C PHE A 29 15.25 47.71 -17.35
N ASN A 30 14.36 48.69 -17.47
CA ASN A 30 13.02 48.62 -16.91
C ASN A 30 12.19 47.50 -17.54
N ARG A 31 12.31 47.24 -18.82
CA ARG A 31 11.63 46.12 -19.53
C ARG A 31 12.17 44.76 -19.06
N ILE A 32 13.49 44.63 -18.94
CA ILE A 32 14.12 43.42 -18.41
C ILE A 32 13.72 43.20 -16.96
N ALA A 33 13.77 44.22 -16.12
CA ALA A 33 13.35 44.14 -14.73
C ALA A 33 11.86 43.74 -14.60
N PHE A 34 11.00 44.25 -15.45
CA PHE A 34 9.60 43.87 -15.49
C PHE A 34 9.41 42.38 -15.82
N ILE A 35 10.15 41.87 -16.83
CA ILE A 35 10.09 40.45 -17.19
C ILE A 35 10.59 39.59 -16.00
N PHE A 36 11.68 39.96 -15.37
CA PHE A 36 12.17 39.28 -14.16
C PHE A 36 11.15 39.29 -13.03
N PHE A 37 10.47 40.41 -12.81
CA PHE A 37 9.44 40.54 -11.79
C PHE A 37 8.23 39.64 -12.07
N VAL A 38 7.78 39.55 -13.31
CA VAL A 38 6.72 38.63 -13.73
C VAL A 38 7.13 37.16 -13.51
N PHE A 39 8.36 36.82 -13.91
CA PHE A 39 8.90 35.47 -13.71
C PHE A 39 9.02 35.12 -12.22
N PHE A 40 9.42 36.07 -11.39
CA PHE A 40 9.50 35.92 -9.94
C PHE A 40 8.12 35.68 -9.33
N ILE A 41 7.11 36.41 -9.73
CA ILE A 41 5.72 36.20 -9.26
C ILE A 41 5.25 34.79 -9.62
N ILE A 42 5.45 34.37 -10.88
CA ILE A 42 5.08 33.01 -11.35
C ILE A 42 5.80 31.94 -10.50
N SER A 43 7.09 32.11 -10.24
CA SER A 43 7.91 31.20 -9.43
C SER A 43 7.38 31.11 -8.00
N VAL A 44 7.01 32.23 -7.39
CA VAL A 44 6.43 32.27 -6.02
C VAL A 44 5.08 31.55 -5.99
N ILE A 45 4.21 31.78 -6.97
CA ILE A 45 2.92 31.10 -7.07
C ILE A 45 3.12 29.58 -7.21
N PHE A 46 4.06 29.16 -8.04
CA PHE A 46 4.39 27.74 -8.21
C PHE A 46 4.94 27.12 -6.93
N SER A 47 5.83 27.84 -6.24
CA SER A 47 6.41 27.39 -4.95
C SER A 47 5.33 27.21 -3.88
N ILE A 48 4.41 28.16 -3.76
CA ILE A 48 3.26 28.05 -2.83
C ILE A 48 2.38 26.87 -3.21
N HIS A 49 2.13 26.66 -4.50
CA HIS A 49 1.35 25.53 -4.98
C HIS A 49 2.01 24.19 -4.67
N LEU A 50 3.33 24.07 -4.85
CA LEU A 50 4.09 22.87 -4.50
C LEU A 50 4.09 22.60 -2.99
N ILE A 51 4.26 23.63 -2.16
CA ILE A 51 4.15 23.50 -0.70
C ILE A 51 2.75 23.05 -0.30
N HIS A 52 1.71 23.63 -0.91
CA HIS A 52 0.33 23.21 -0.66
C HIS A 52 0.07 21.77 -1.09
N LEU A 53 0.64 21.35 -2.22
CA LEU A 53 0.55 19.96 -2.70
C LEU A 53 1.31 19.00 -1.77
N GLY A 54 2.50 19.38 -1.31
CA GLY A 54 3.32 18.58 -0.40
C GLY A 54 2.80 18.54 1.03
N SER A 55 2.08 19.57 1.48
CA SER A 55 1.45 19.60 2.81
C SER A 55 0.09 18.88 2.85
N ARG A 56 -0.48 18.55 1.71
CA ARG A 56 -1.61 17.61 1.66
C ARG A 56 -1.13 16.28 2.18
N ASN A 57 -1.53 15.94 3.40
CA ASN A 57 -1.24 14.67 4.05
C ASN A 57 -1.45 13.54 3.04
N LEU A 58 -0.40 12.80 2.72
CA LEU A 58 -0.44 11.58 1.90
C LEU A 58 -1.45 10.54 2.40
N LYS A 59 -1.92 10.69 3.66
CA LYS A 59 -3.05 9.92 4.19
C LYS A 59 -4.34 10.05 3.36
N ASN A 60 -4.47 11.07 2.52
CA ASN A 60 -5.65 11.26 1.64
C ASN A 60 -5.39 10.89 0.18
N THR A 61 -4.15 10.57 -0.23
CA THR A 61 -3.83 10.24 -1.62
C THR A 61 -3.71 8.75 -1.88
N ILE A 62 -3.58 7.97 -0.85
CA ILE A 62 -4.02 6.59 -0.85
C ILE A 62 -5.28 6.57 0.04
N LYS A 63 -6.30 7.24 -0.41
CA LYS A 63 -7.59 6.61 -0.37
C LYS A 63 -7.47 5.50 -1.42
N ILE A 64 -6.89 4.39 -1.06
CA ILE A 64 -7.71 3.18 -1.03
C ILE A 64 -8.95 3.69 -0.31
N ASP A 65 -9.97 4.08 -1.11
CA ASP A 65 -11.29 4.24 -0.55
C ASP A 65 -11.38 2.99 0.30
N PRO A 66 -11.47 3.10 1.65
CA PRO A 66 -11.76 1.90 2.38
C PRO A 66 -12.99 1.47 1.62
N VAL A 67 -12.81 0.46 0.72
CA VAL A 67 -13.92 -0.17 0.01
C VAL A 67 -14.94 -0.12 1.06
N GLU A 68 -15.96 0.79 0.91
CA GLU A 68 -16.91 1.10 1.97
C GLU A 68 -16.93 -0.15 2.76
N SER A 69 -16.22 -0.14 3.91
CA SER A 69 -15.94 -1.41 4.55
C SER A 69 -17.33 -1.75 4.99
N ASN A 70 -18.01 -2.46 4.12
CA ASN A 70 -19.23 -3.10 4.47
C ASN A 70 -18.84 -3.74 5.77
N LYS A 71 -19.28 -3.17 6.89
CA LYS A 71 -18.97 -3.67 8.25
C LYS A 71 -19.17 -5.17 8.34
N GLU A 72 -19.89 -5.74 7.36
CA GLU A 72 -20.17 -7.16 7.13
C GLU A 72 -18.92 -8.03 6.91
N PHE A 73 -17.78 -7.46 6.52
CA PHE A 73 -16.57 -8.27 6.24
C PHE A 73 -15.50 -8.20 7.33
N TYR A 74 -15.61 -7.28 8.29
CA TYR A 74 -14.62 -7.17 9.35
C TYR A 74 -14.99 -8.06 10.51
N ARG A 75 -14.29 -9.18 10.62
CA ARG A 75 -14.49 -10.18 11.69
C ARG A 75 -13.56 -9.87 12.85
N ALA A 76 -14.07 -9.82 14.08
CA ALA A 76 -13.29 -9.54 15.27
C ALA A 76 -12.13 -10.52 15.45
N ASP A 77 -11.00 -10.03 15.93
CA ASP A 77 -9.83 -10.86 16.22
C ASP A 77 -10.11 -11.76 17.43
N ILE A 78 -9.45 -12.91 17.48
CA ILE A 78 -9.48 -13.81 18.65
C ILE A 78 -8.08 -13.82 19.25
N VAL A 79 -7.99 -13.57 20.55
CA VAL A 79 -6.72 -13.52 21.29
C VAL A 79 -6.75 -14.47 22.49
N ASP A 80 -5.57 -14.89 22.94
CA ASP A 80 -5.39 -15.64 24.16
C ASP A 80 -5.46 -14.75 25.43
N ARG A 81 -5.23 -15.33 26.61
CA ARG A 81 -5.21 -14.59 27.89
C ARG A 81 -4.11 -13.53 27.96
N ASN A 82 -3.03 -13.67 27.19
CA ASN A 82 -1.87 -12.80 27.14
C ASN A 82 -1.98 -11.75 26.01
N ASN A 83 -3.12 -11.69 25.29
CA ASN A 83 -3.40 -10.89 24.10
C ASN A 83 -2.57 -11.30 22.87
N GLU A 84 -2.06 -12.54 22.84
CA GLU A 84 -1.47 -13.12 21.64
C GLU A 84 -2.56 -13.49 20.64
N TYR A 85 -2.36 -13.15 19.36
CA TYR A 85 -3.33 -13.42 18.31
C TYR A 85 -3.43 -14.91 17.98
N LEU A 86 -4.62 -15.46 18.15
CA LEU A 86 -4.98 -16.82 17.71
C LEU A 86 -5.61 -16.79 16.32
N SER A 87 -6.38 -15.75 16.05
CA SER A 87 -6.99 -15.49 14.76
C SER A 87 -7.07 -13.97 14.55
N LYS A 88 -6.62 -13.49 13.39
CA LYS A 88 -6.55 -12.06 13.07
C LYS A 88 -7.08 -11.79 11.67
N THR A 89 -7.86 -10.72 11.54
CA THR A 89 -8.31 -10.22 10.24
C THR A 89 -7.32 -9.19 9.72
N ILE A 90 -6.76 -9.41 8.54
CA ILE A 90 -5.80 -8.50 7.91
C ILE A 90 -6.24 -8.15 6.48
N SER A 91 -5.89 -6.95 6.05
CA SER A 91 -6.02 -6.56 4.65
C SER A 91 -4.94 -7.24 3.82
N SER A 92 -5.28 -7.63 2.62
CA SER A 92 -4.39 -8.23 1.63
C SER A 92 -4.67 -7.62 0.26
N ILE A 93 -3.77 -7.80 -0.66
CA ILE A 93 -3.94 -7.33 -2.03
C ILE A 93 -3.87 -8.54 -2.96
N ASP A 94 -4.90 -8.71 -3.76
CA ASP A 94 -4.91 -9.64 -4.88
C ASP A 94 -4.57 -8.89 -6.17
N ILE A 95 -3.81 -9.49 -7.05
CA ILE A 95 -3.45 -8.91 -8.34
C ILE A 95 -4.25 -9.60 -9.44
N GLY A 96 -5.04 -8.80 -10.14
CA GLY A 96 -5.70 -9.18 -11.38
C GLY A 96 -4.95 -8.68 -12.60
N ILE A 97 -5.18 -9.31 -13.73
CA ILE A 97 -4.72 -8.87 -15.06
C ILE A 97 -5.92 -8.69 -15.97
N SER A 98 -5.99 -7.50 -16.58
CA SER A 98 -6.97 -7.14 -17.60
C SER A 98 -6.31 -7.21 -18.99
N PRO A 99 -6.49 -8.31 -19.76
CA PRO A 99 -5.80 -8.50 -21.04
C PRO A 99 -6.08 -7.39 -22.05
N SER A 100 -7.25 -6.77 -21.99
CA SER A 100 -7.62 -5.65 -22.89
C SER A 100 -6.78 -4.38 -22.71
N GLN A 101 -6.08 -4.26 -21.60
CA GLN A 101 -5.24 -3.10 -21.26
C GLN A 101 -3.74 -3.37 -21.46
N ILE A 102 -3.36 -4.57 -21.90
CA ILE A 102 -1.95 -4.93 -22.16
C ILE A 102 -1.47 -4.21 -23.42
N ILE A 103 -0.40 -3.42 -23.29
CA ILE A 103 0.24 -2.71 -24.41
C ILE A 103 1.33 -3.60 -25.02
N ASP A 104 2.16 -4.23 -24.20
CA ASP A 104 3.26 -5.10 -24.61
C ASP A 104 3.26 -6.39 -23.78
N GLU A 105 2.70 -7.45 -24.34
CA GLU A 105 2.59 -8.77 -23.70
C GLU A 105 3.96 -9.36 -23.36
N LYS A 106 4.95 -9.21 -24.24
CA LYS A 106 6.28 -9.80 -24.05
C LYS A 106 6.98 -9.15 -22.85
N LYS A 107 6.91 -7.82 -22.78
CA LYS A 107 7.49 -7.03 -21.67
C LYS A 107 6.78 -7.36 -20.34
N LEU A 108 5.46 -7.42 -20.33
CA LEU A 108 4.67 -7.79 -19.16
C LEU A 108 5.09 -9.18 -18.63
N ILE A 109 5.13 -10.19 -19.50
CA ILE A 109 5.47 -11.56 -19.13
C ILE A 109 6.91 -11.66 -18.59
N LEU A 110 7.87 -10.96 -19.20
CA LEU A 110 9.25 -10.92 -18.71
C LEU A 110 9.32 -10.32 -17.30
N ASN A 111 8.65 -9.21 -17.06
CA ASN A 111 8.62 -8.55 -15.76
C ASN A 111 7.93 -9.41 -14.70
N LEU A 112 6.79 -10.02 -15.04
CA LEU A 112 6.09 -10.92 -14.12
C LEU A 112 6.95 -12.16 -13.79
N ARG A 113 7.67 -12.72 -14.76
CA ARG A 113 8.58 -13.86 -14.54
C ARG A 113 9.74 -13.49 -13.61
N TYR A 114 10.22 -12.26 -13.68
CA TYR A 114 11.27 -11.79 -12.79
C TYR A 114 10.80 -11.70 -11.33
N ILE A 115 9.55 -11.26 -11.11
CA ILE A 115 8.98 -11.09 -9.78
C ILE A 115 8.45 -12.43 -9.21
N PHE A 116 7.88 -13.30 -10.08
CA PHE A 116 7.26 -14.59 -9.72
C PHE A 116 7.80 -15.72 -10.59
N PRO A 117 9.04 -16.17 -10.35
CA PRO A 117 9.69 -17.18 -11.20
C PRO A 117 8.99 -18.55 -11.21
N ASP A 118 8.28 -18.89 -10.13
CA ASP A 118 7.70 -20.22 -9.91
C ASP A 118 6.36 -20.48 -10.62
N LYS A 119 5.88 -19.50 -11.42
CA LYS A 119 4.57 -19.62 -12.10
C LYS A 119 4.66 -20.25 -13.48
N ASP A 120 3.59 -20.95 -13.85
CA ASP A 120 3.44 -21.48 -15.22
C ASP A 120 2.98 -20.39 -16.19
N TYR A 121 3.94 -19.83 -16.91
CA TYR A 121 3.71 -18.76 -17.89
C TYR A 121 3.07 -19.26 -19.18
N SER A 122 3.03 -20.56 -19.43
CA SER A 122 2.30 -21.14 -20.57
C SER A 122 0.79 -21.05 -20.35
N GLU A 123 0.34 -21.33 -19.13
CA GLU A 123 -1.05 -21.16 -18.74
C GLU A 123 -1.46 -19.68 -18.69
N ILE A 124 -0.61 -18.81 -18.15
CA ILE A 124 -0.86 -17.37 -18.07
C ILE A 124 -1.06 -16.79 -19.48
N LYS A 125 -0.23 -17.16 -20.47
CA LYS A 125 -0.41 -16.75 -21.86
C LYS A 125 -1.75 -17.22 -22.44
N LYS A 126 -2.16 -18.44 -22.16
CA LYS A 126 -3.48 -18.95 -22.58
C LYS A 126 -4.63 -18.14 -21.97
N ARG A 127 -4.49 -17.69 -20.71
CA ARG A 127 -5.47 -16.83 -20.05
C ARG A 127 -5.49 -15.42 -20.64
N ILE A 128 -4.34 -14.84 -20.96
CA ILE A 128 -4.23 -13.55 -21.66
C ILE A 128 -4.92 -13.62 -23.02
N ASN A 129 -4.67 -14.67 -23.81
CA ASN A 129 -5.27 -14.87 -25.13
C ASN A 129 -6.80 -15.04 -25.11
N LYS A 130 -7.38 -15.46 -23.97
CA LYS A 130 -8.84 -15.50 -23.79
C LYS A 130 -9.47 -14.11 -23.66
N GLY A 131 -8.69 -13.06 -23.46
CA GLY A 131 -9.15 -11.68 -23.39
C GLY A 131 -10.03 -11.32 -22.19
N LYS A 132 -10.20 -12.22 -21.22
CA LYS A 132 -11.02 -12.01 -20.03
C LYS A 132 -10.14 -11.70 -18.82
N PHE A 133 -10.63 -10.82 -17.94
CA PHE A 133 -9.99 -10.57 -16.64
C PHE A 133 -9.75 -11.88 -15.88
N PHE A 134 -8.59 -12.00 -15.21
CA PHE A 134 -8.28 -13.11 -14.33
C PHE A 134 -7.37 -12.68 -13.18
N TYR A 135 -7.49 -13.38 -12.05
CA TYR A 135 -6.55 -13.21 -10.94
C TYR A 135 -5.23 -13.90 -11.27
N PHE A 136 -4.16 -13.11 -11.25
CA PHE A 136 -2.79 -13.58 -11.46
C PHE A 136 -2.18 -14.16 -10.19
N GLU A 137 -2.29 -13.39 -9.08
CA GLU A 137 -1.80 -13.80 -7.75
C GLU A 137 -2.74 -13.29 -6.69
N LYS A 138 -2.98 -14.12 -5.66
CA LYS A 138 -3.74 -13.74 -4.48
C LYS A 138 -2.81 -13.57 -3.28
N LYS A 139 -3.18 -12.70 -2.35
CA LYS A 139 -2.43 -12.46 -1.09
C LYS A 139 -0.97 -12.08 -1.36
N VAL A 140 -0.77 -11.14 -2.25
CA VAL A 140 0.56 -10.68 -2.65
C VAL A 140 1.26 -10.02 -1.48
N SER A 141 2.54 -10.33 -1.27
CA SER A 141 3.37 -9.66 -0.27
C SER A 141 3.60 -8.20 -0.63
N GLU A 142 3.80 -7.34 0.37
CA GLU A 142 4.02 -5.91 0.18
C GLU A 142 5.22 -5.63 -0.75
N GLU A 143 6.29 -6.38 -0.60
CA GLU A 143 7.48 -6.28 -1.46
C GLU A 143 7.17 -6.56 -2.94
N ASN A 144 6.43 -7.65 -3.23
CA ASN A 144 6.06 -8.00 -4.59
C ASN A 144 5.01 -7.03 -5.16
N TYR A 145 4.11 -6.53 -4.33
CA TYR A 145 3.16 -5.50 -4.70
C TYR A 145 3.86 -4.21 -5.15
N GLU A 146 4.84 -3.73 -4.37
CA GLU A 146 5.63 -2.56 -4.76
C GLU A 146 6.38 -2.78 -6.09
N LYS A 147 7.00 -3.96 -6.27
CA LYS A 147 7.69 -4.30 -7.52
C LYS A 147 6.73 -4.26 -8.71
N LEU A 148 5.51 -4.80 -8.56
CA LEU A 148 4.49 -4.77 -9.60
C LEU A 148 4.02 -3.36 -9.92
N MET A 149 3.78 -2.53 -8.90
CA MET A 149 3.32 -1.15 -9.11
C MET A 149 4.38 -0.28 -9.78
N ARG A 150 5.66 -0.53 -9.51
CA ARG A 150 6.78 0.16 -10.19
C ARG A 150 6.86 -0.13 -11.70
N LEU A 151 6.25 -1.22 -12.19
CA LEU A 151 6.19 -1.50 -13.62
C LEU A 151 5.33 -0.48 -14.38
N GLY A 152 4.36 0.13 -13.71
CA GLY A 152 3.45 1.13 -14.30
C GLY A 152 2.58 0.56 -15.43
N ASP A 153 2.35 -0.75 -15.47
CA ASP A 153 1.53 -1.39 -16.49
C ASP A 153 0.05 -1.31 -16.09
N LYS A 154 -0.75 -0.69 -16.95
CA LYS A 154 -2.19 -0.47 -16.71
C LYS A 154 -3.01 -1.75 -16.70
N SER A 155 -2.48 -2.83 -17.23
CA SER A 155 -3.15 -4.14 -17.24
C SER A 155 -3.15 -4.81 -15.86
N ILE A 156 -2.29 -4.35 -14.94
CA ILE A 156 -2.17 -4.89 -13.59
C ILE A 156 -3.15 -4.13 -12.68
N GLU A 157 -4.17 -4.84 -12.22
CA GLU A 157 -5.22 -4.28 -11.35
C GLU A 157 -5.08 -4.84 -9.92
N PRO A 158 -4.62 -4.01 -8.96
CA PRO A 158 -4.65 -4.39 -7.56
C PRO A 158 -6.10 -4.35 -7.04
N ARG A 159 -6.49 -5.38 -6.31
CA ARG A 159 -7.79 -5.47 -5.64
C ARG A 159 -7.58 -5.74 -4.17
N ALA A 160 -8.11 -4.85 -3.34
CA ALA A 160 -8.11 -5.06 -1.90
C ALA A 160 -8.94 -6.30 -1.55
N ASN A 161 -8.41 -7.11 -0.67
CA ASN A 161 -9.05 -8.32 -0.15
C ASN A 161 -8.84 -8.38 1.36
N ILE A 162 -9.72 -9.07 2.07
CA ILE A 162 -9.63 -9.30 3.51
C ILE A 162 -9.41 -10.78 3.73
N ILE A 163 -8.40 -11.11 4.52
CA ILE A 163 -8.08 -12.50 4.83
C ILE A 163 -8.04 -12.72 6.33
N ARG A 164 -8.41 -13.94 6.73
CA ARG A 164 -8.29 -14.41 8.09
C ARG A 164 -6.97 -15.15 8.27
N LEU A 165 -6.13 -14.65 9.16
CA LEU A 165 -4.81 -15.22 9.46
C LEU A 165 -4.87 -15.97 10.79
N TYR A 166 -4.26 -17.15 10.83
CA TYR A 166 -4.10 -17.98 12.03
C TYR A 166 -2.61 -18.08 12.37
N PRO A 167 -2.03 -17.15 13.16
CA PRO A 167 -0.59 -17.07 13.39
C PRO A 167 -0.01 -18.33 14.03
N GLN A 168 -0.79 -18.96 14.94
CA GLN A 168 -0.40 -20.15 15.67
C GLN A 168 -0.58 -21.47 14.86
N LYS A 169 -0.93 -21.33 13.57
CA LYS A 169 -1.09 -22.45 12.64
C LYS A 169 -2.00 -23.55 13.24
N ASN A 170 -1.48 -24.79 13.31
CA ASN A 170 -2.24 -25.93 13.77
C ASN A 170 -2.31 -26.10 15.29
N LEU A 171 -1.67 -25.21 16.09
CA LEU A 171 -1.67 -25.31 17.55
C LEU A 171 -3.08 -25.22 18.16
N PHE A 172 -3.92 -24.37 17.57
CA PHE A 172 -5.30 -24.14 18.02
C PHE A 172 -6.36 -24.54 16.99
N SER A 173 -5.98 -25.28 15.95
CA SER A 173 -6.89 -25.59 14.82
C SER A 173 -8.20 -26.26 15.25
N HIS A 174 -8.17 -27.14 16.26
CA HIS A 174 -9.37 -27.81 16.76
C HIS A 174 -10.28 -26.90 17.58
N ILE A 175 -9.72 -25.90 18.25
CA ILE A 175 -10.47 -24.97 19.10
C ILE A 175 -11.00 -23.81 18.27
N ILE A 176 -10.11 -23.13 17.55
CA ILE A 176 -10.45 -21.93 16.77
C ILE A 176 -11.28 -22.33 15.54
N GLY A 177 -10.89 -23.39 14.85
CA GLY A 177 -11.51 -23.79 13.60
C GLY A 177 -11.07 -22.94 12.42
N GLN A 178 -11.96 -22.76 11.45
CA GLN A 178 -11.68 -22.02 10.22
C GLN A 178 -12.95 -21.41 9.62
N ILE A 179 -12.74 -20.46 8.69
CA ILE A 179 -13.79 -19.82 7.90
C ILE A 179 -13.76 -20.29 6.46
N ASP A 180 -14.85 -20.08 5.71
CA ASP A 180 -14.93 -20.26 4.26
C ASP A 180 -14.45 -18.99 3.52
N ASN A 181 -14.55 -19.03 2.19
CA ASN A 181 -14.18 -17.88 1.34
C ASN A 181 -15.15 -16.70 1.45
N ASP A 182 -16.35 -16.95 1.95
CA ASP A 182 -17.42 -15.96 2.13
C ASP A 182 -17.43 -15.39 3.56
N ASN A 183 -16.35 -15.64 4.33
CA ASN A 183 -16.18 -15.18 5.71
C ASN A 183 -17.19 -15.77 6.72
N ASN A 184 -17.72 -16.97 6.47
CA ASN A 184 -18.57 -17.67 7.42
C ASN A 184 -17.77 -18.73 8.19
N GLY A 185 -18.01 -18.85 9.49
CA GLY A 185 -17.38 -19.85 10.33
C GLY A 185 -17.84 -21.27 9.98
N ILE A 186 -16.91 -22.17 9.60
CA ILE A 186 -17.23 -23.57 9.24
C ILE A 186 -17.06 -24.51 10.43
N SER A 187 -16.11 -24.24 11.30
CA SER A 187 -15.77 -25.10 12.44
C SER A 187 -15.28 -24.32 13.66
N GLY A 188 -15.23 -24.98 14.82
CA GLY A 188 -14.67 -24.45 16.05
C GLY A 188 -15.36 -23.18 16.55
N LEU A 189 -14.61 -22.33 17.24
CA LEU A 189 -15.08 -21.03 17.76
C LEU A 189 -15.47 -20.08 16.64
N GLU A 190 -14.79 -20.14 15.48
CA GLU A 190 -15.17 -19.35 14.31
C GLU A 190 -16.62 -19.61 13.89
N LYS A 191 -17.09 -20.86 14.01
CA LYS A 191 -18.48 -21.23 13.74
C LYS A 191 -19.41 -20.89 14.88
N SER A 192 -19.05 -21.26 16.12
CA SER A 192 -19.93 -21.09 17.28
C SER A 192 -20.19 -19.62 17.62
N LEU A 193 -19.21 -18.74 17.37
CA LEU A 193 -19.29 -17.30 17.60
C LEU A 193 -19.42 -16.50 16.28
N ASP A 194 -19.90 -17.10 15.19
CA ASP A 194 -19.91 -16.49 13.87
C ASP A 194 -20.58 -15.12 13.86
N ASN A 195 -21.79 -15.02 14.43
CA ASN A 195 -22.54 -13.77 14.50
C ASN A 195 -21.86 -12.73 15.40
N ASP A 196 -21.31 -13.17 16.53
CA ASP A 196 -20.64 -12.28 17.48
C ASP A 196 -19.35 -11.71 16.86
N LEU A 197 -18.54 -12.57 16.23
CA LEU A 197 -17.31 -12.16 15.57
C LEU A 197 -17.54 -11.20 14.40
N LYS A 198 -18.68 -11.29 13.73
CA LYS A 198 -19.05 -10.34 12.65
C LYS A 198 -19.54 -8.99 13.19
N ASN A 199 -20.07 -8.95 14.41
CA ASN A 199 -20.67 -7.75 15.01
C ASN A 199 -19.75 -7.03 16.00
N PHE A 200 -18.77 -7.71 16.59
CA PHE A 200 -17.89 -7.12 17.59
C PHE A 200 -16.81 -6.25 16.94
N SER A 201 -16.54 -5.11 17.58
CA SER A 201 -15.44 -4.23 17.21
C SER A 201 -14.15 -4.55 18.01
N ASN A 202 -14.29 -5.22 19.17
CA ASN A 202 -13.17 -5.55 20.04
C ASN A 202 -12.77 -7.02 19.88
N PRO A 203 -11.49 -7.37 20.10
CA PRO A 203 -11.04 -8.76 20.09
C PRO A 203 -11.77 -9.62 21.14
N VAL A 204 -12.09 -10.85 20.77
CA VAL A 204 -12.62 -11.86 21.70
C VAL A 204 -11.45 -12.50 22.42
N ARG A 205 -11.41 -12.35 23.74
CA ARG A 205 -10.35 -12.91 24.59
C ARG A 205 -10.75 -14.26 25.14
N LEU A 206 -9.88 -15.24 24.97
CA LEU A 206 -10.05 -16.60 25.50
C LEU A 206 -9.22 -16.80 26.78
N SER A 207 -9.58 -17.78 27.55
CA SER A 207 -8.82 -18.24 28.73
C SER A 207 -7.58 -19.08 28.37
N LEU A 208 -7.35 -19.37 27.10
CA LEU A 208 -6.23 -20.14 26.63
C LEU A 208 -4.91 -19.40 26.81
N ASP A 209 -3.82 -20.17 26.96
CA ASP A 209 -2.45 -19.67 27.04
C ASP A 209 -1.62 -20.35 25.95
N SER A 210 -1.11 -19.56 25.02
CA SER A 210 -0.36 -20.05 23.84
C SER A 210 0.95 -20.75 24.23
N ASN A 211 1.61 -20.25 25.27
CA ASN A 211 2.87 -20.84 25.74
C ASN A 211 2.65 -22.22 26.40
N ILE A 212 1.63 -22.29 27.25
CA ILE A 212 1.28 -23.57 27.91
C ILE A 212 0.80 -24.58 26.87
N GLN A 213 -0.02 -24.16 25.93
CA GLN A 213 -0.49 -25.03 24.84
C GLN A 213 0.65 -25.60 24.01
N PHE A 214 1.67 -24.77 23.71
CA PHE A 214 2.85 -25.19 22.98
C PHE A 214 3.68 -26.21 23.76
N LEU A 215 3.89 -26.00 25.08
CA LEU A 215 4.58 -26.93 25.95
C LEU A 215 3.87 -28.29 26.01
N ILE A 216 2.58 -28.28 26.29
CA ILE A 216 1.76 -29.51 26.37
C ILE A 216 1.84 -30.27 25.03
N ARG A 217 1.74 -29.58 23.92
CA ARG A 217 1.85 -30.22 22.61
C ARG A 217 3.19 -30.91 22.40
N ASN A 218 4.29 -30.29 22.76
CA ASN A 218 5.63 -30.87 22.61
C ASN A 218 5.78 -32.10 23.47
N GLU A 219 5.34 -32.06 24.73
CA GLU A 219 5.33 -33.20 25.65
C GLU A 219 4.50 -34.37 25.08
N LEU A 220 3.31 -34.08 24.55
CA LEU A 220 2.46 -35.09 23.94
C LEU A 220 3.09 -35.72 22.70
N ILE A 221 3.80 -34.94 21.88
CA ILE A 221 4.50 -35.46 20.70
C ILE A 221 5.63 -36.42 21.14
N GLU A 222 6.41 -36.06 22.15
CA GLU A 222 7.47 -36.92 22.68
C GLU A 222 6.93 -38.19 23.30
N PHE A 223 5.87 -38.06 24.13
CA PHE A 223 5.17 -39.17 24.71
C PHE A 223 4.65 -40.17 23.65
N ASN A 224 4.03 -39.65 22.58
CA ASN A 224 3.55 -40.47 21.47
C ASN A 224 4.66 -41.25 20.75
N LYS A 225 5.87 -40.65 20.62
CA LYS A 225 7.04 -41.35 20.04
C LYS A 225 7.51 -42.50 20.92
N ILE A 226 7.53 -42.28 22.24
CA ILE A 226 8.05 -43.28 23.19
C ILE A 226 7.04 -44.44 23.31
N PHE A 227 5.77 -44.17 23.46
CA PHE A 227 4.72 -45.16 23.77
C PHE A 227 3.95 -45.63 22.53
N GLN A 228 4.23 -45.09 21.34
CA GLN A 228 3.57 -45.41 20.07
C GLN A 228 2.03 -45.40 20.19
N THR A 229 1.51 -44.41 20.86
CA THR A 229 0.05 -44.31 21.17
C THR A 229 -0.73 -43.96 19.87
N LYS A 230 -1.98 -44.44 19.81
CA LYS A 230 -2.91 -44.10 18.71
C LYS A 230 -3.41 -42.66 18.80
N GLY A 231 -3.32 -42.04 19.96
CA GLY A 231 -3.72 -40.68 20.23
C GLY A 231 -3.46 -40.33 21.70
N SER A 232 -3.28 -39.06 21.98
CA SER A 232 -3.09 -38.53 23.32
C SER A 232 -3.80 -37.19 23.47
N ALA A 233 -4.28 -36.88 24.64
CA ALA A 233 -4.87 -35.60 24.99
C ALA A 233 -4.45 -35.19 26.40
N SER A 234 -4.36 -33.90 26.63
CA SER A 234 -4.09 -33.32 27.93
C SER A 234 -4.98 -32.11 28.16
N LEU A 235 -5.36 -31.90 29.42
CA LEU A 235 -6.10 -30.73 29.86
C LEU A 235 -5.36 -30.14 31.07
N LEU A 236 -5.08 -28.85 31.02
CA LEU A 236 -4.54 -28.08 32.14
C LEU A 236 -5.56 -26.99 32.49
N MET A 237 -5.93 -26.91 33.76
CA MET A 237 -6.89 -25.94 34.24
C MET A 237 -6.45 -25.36 35.58
N ASN A 238 -6.61 -24.08 35.79
CA ASN A 238 -6.41 -23.43 37.08
C ASN A 238 -7.60 -23.76 37.99
N ILE A 239 -7.34 -24.46 39.10
CA ILE A 239 -8.39 -24.91 40.04
C ILE A 239 -9.08 -23.77 40.76
N HIS A 240 -8.48 -22.58 40.85
CA HIS A 240 -9.09 -21.44 41.55
C HIS A 240 -9.99 -20.60 40.66
N SER A 241 -9.64 -20.46 39.38
CA SER A 241 -10.37 -19.63 38.41
C SER A 241 -11.25 -20.43 37.44
N GLY A 242 -10.98 -21.73 37.30
CA GLY A 242 -11.66 -22.60 36.33
C GLY A 242 -11.20 -22.36 34.88
N GLU A 243 -10.17 -21.54 34.66
CA GLU A 243 -9.60 -21.24 33.36
C GLU A 243 -8.53 -22.26 32.96
#